data_bd4e36ecd92a4dba3009dbd324051dd2
#
_entry.id   bd4e36ecd92a4dba3009dbd324051dd2
#
_cell.length_a   1.000
_cell.length_b   1.000
_cell.length_c   1.000
_cell.angle_alpha   90.00
_cell.angle_beta   90.00
_cell.angle_gamma   90.00
#
_symmetry.space_group_name_H-M   'P 1'
#
loop_
_entity.id
_entity.type
_entity.pdbx_description
1 polymer ?
#
loop_
_entity_poly.entity_id
_entity_poly.type
_entity_poly.pdbx_seq_one_letter_code
_entity_poly.pdbx_strand_id
1 'polypeptide(L)'
;MTKLCVIWALSCENAEMPEASRSFASDNFAGAHPDVIAALATANVGHAIAYGDDQISLDVYARFEELFGADTRSFFVFAGTGGNVTALSSLAGPGDAVVCTQWSHIHVDETAAPERAGLKLLPFASIDGKLRVDDLDSAANWLGSQHHAQPRIVSLTQPTEMGTLYTIDEVRVLCRRAHELGMVVHMDGARIANATAALGGLDALRSFTVDAGVDVLTF
;
A
#
# COMPACT_ATOMS: atom_id res chain seq x y z
N MET A 1 -32.78 23.08 -8.32
CA MET A 1 -31.88 21.96 -7.99
C MET A 1 -32.00 21.67 -6.50
N THR A 2 -32.77 20.67 -6.13
CA THR A 2 -33.02 20.32 -4.72
C THR A 2 -31.88 19.43 -4.25
N LYS A 3 -31.08 19.92 -3.31
CA LYS A 3 -30.05 19.11 -2.66
C LYS A 3 -30.74 18.17 -1.67
N LEU A 4 -30.74 16.88 -1.96
CA LEU A 4 -31.19 15.86 -1.02
C LEU A 4 -30.07 15.59 -0.03
N CYS A 5 -30.19 16.06 1.21
CA CYS A 5 -29.33 15.71 2.32
C CYS A 5 -29.98 14.54 3.07
N VAL A 6 -29.46 13.32 2.91
CA VAL A 6 -29.94 12.17 3.67
C VAL A 6 -29.12 12.09 4.96
N ILE A 7 -29.73 12.51 6.06
CA ILE A 7 -29.18 12.31 7.42
C ILE A 7 -29.79 10.99 7.93
N TRP A 8 -28.96 9.96 8.08
CA TRP A 8 -29.33 8.76 8.80
C TRP A 8 -29.20 9.02 10.30
N ALA A 9 -30.31 9.11 11.01
CA ALA A 9 -30.30 9.03 12.46
C ALA A 9 -30.29 7.54 12.83
N LEU A 10 -29.19 7.06 13.39
CA LEU A 10 -29.14 5.76 14.03
C LEU A 10 -29.92 5.84 15.34
N SER A 11 -31.12 5.27 15.40
CA SER A 11 -31.79 4.98 16.66
C SER A 11 -31.08 3.77 17.28
N CYS A 12 -30.34 3.99 18.35
CA CYS A 12 -29.85 2.91 19.19
C CYS A 12 -31.00 2.35 20.02
N GLU A 13 -31.89 1.58 19.43
CA GLU A 13 -32.70 0.62 20.17
C GLU A 13 -31.83 -0.62 20.37
N ASN A 14 -31.86 -1.22 21.57
CA ASN A 14 -31.11 -2.37 22.00
C ASN A 14 -31.29 -3.58 21.04
N ALA A 15 -30.61 -3.54 19.89
CA ALA A 15 -30.44 -4.70 19.06
C ALA A 15 -29.42 -5.61 19.73
N GLU A 16 -29.81 -6.81 20.13
CA GLU A 16 -28.88 -7.86 20.49
C GLU A 16 -27.89 -7.98 19.33
N MET A 17 -26.61 -7.68 19.62
CA MET A 17 -25.54 -7.83 18.61
C MET A 17 -25.50 -9.31 18.22
N PRO A 18 -25.63 -9.64 16.93
CA PRO A 18 -25.51 -11.01 16.49
C PRO A 18 -24.15 -11.54 16.91
N GLU A 19 -24.11 -12.80 17.34
CA GLU A 19 -22.86 -13.48 17.69
C GLU A 19 -21.82 -13.25 16.60
N ALA A 20 -20.66 -12.74 16.96
CA ALA A 20 -19.65 -12.29 16.01
C ALA A 20 -19.20 -13.46 15.13
N SER A 21 -19.79 -13.60 13.96
CA SER A 21 -19.37 -14.59 12.96
C SER A 21 -18.01 -14.17 12.39
N ARG A 22 -17.05 -15.08 12.39
CA ARG A 22 -15.76 -14.86 11.71
C ARG A 22 -15.93 -15.16 10.23
N SER A 23 -15.80 -14.12 9.40
CA SER A 23 -15.81 -14.26 7.96
C SER A 23 -14.37 -14.25 7.42
N PHE A 24 -14.10 -15.10 6.45
CA PHE A 24 -12.84 -15.11 5.68
C PHE A 24 -13.00 -14.50 4.28
N ALA A 25 -14.12 -13.82 4.01
CA ALA A 25 -14.37 -13.22 2.70
C ALA A 25 -13.53 -11.96 2.47
N SER A 26 -13.28 -11.16 3.53
CA SER A 26 -12.41 -9.98 3.48
C SER A 26 -11.97 -9.59 4.88
N ASP A 27 -10.72 -9.17 5.02
CA ASP A 27 -10.18 -8.53 6.23
C ASP A 27 -10.87 -7.19 6.55
N ASN A 28 -11.42 -6.51 5.55
CA ASN A 28 -12.21 -5.29 5.72
C ASN A 28 -13.54 -5.52 6.48
N PHE A 29 -13.95 -6.77 6.70
CA PHE A 29 -15.15 -7.08 7.50
C PHE A 29 -14.89 -7.10 9.00
N ALA A 30 -13.63 -7.05 9.41
CA ALA A 30 -13.26 -7.01 10.82
C ALA A 30 -13.55 -5.63 11.42
N GLY A 31 -14.03 -5.63 12.67
CA GLY A 31 -14.11 -4.41 13.48
C GLY A 31 -12.69 -3.91 13.86
N ALA A 32 -12.60 -2.65 14.24
CA ALA A 32 -11.36 -2.11 14.79
C ALA A 32 -11.01 -2.79 16.14
N HIS A 33 -9.71 -2.97 16.38
CA HIS A 33 -9.24 -3.47 17.67
C HIS A 33 -9.70 -2.54 18.81
N PRO A 34 -10.09 -3.08 19.98
CA PRO A 34 -10.55 -2.27 21.11
C PRO A 34 -9.59 -1.15 21.51
N ASP A 35 -8.27 -1.38 21.45
CA ASP A 35 -7.27 -0.36 21.76
C ASP A 35 -7.28 0.81 20.77
N VAL A 36 -7.62 0.57 19.50
CA VAL A 36 -7.77 1.63 18.49
C VAL A 36 -8.96 2.52 18.84
N ILE A 37 -10.09 1.92 19.24
CA ILE A 37 -11.27 2.67 19.69
C ILE A 37 -10.96 3.48 20.97
N ALA A 38 -10.24 2.89 21.92
CA ALA A 38 -9.81 3.57 23.14
C ALA A 38 -8.87 4.74 22.83
N ALA A 39 -7.92 4.57 21.91
CA ALA A 39 -7.03 5.63 21.47
C ALA A 39 -7.78 6.79 20.81
N LEU A 40 -8.77 6.51 19.96
CA LEU A 40 -9.64 7.54 19.38
C LEU A 40 -10.40 8.33 20.45
N ALA A 41 -10.98 7.65 21.44
CA ALA A 41 -11.67 8.30 22.55
C ALA A 41 -10.73 9.20 23.37
N THR A 42 -9.49 8.74 23.60
CA THR A 42 -8.46 9.50 24.32
C THR A 42 -7.99 10.72 23.55
N ALA A 43 -7.84 10.61 22.23
CA ALA A 43 -7.42 11.70 21.37
C ALA A 43 -8.51 12.76 21.13
N ASN A 44 -9.78 12.38 21.31
CA ASN A 44 -10.93 13.26 21.03
C ASN A 44 -11.25 14.21 22.21
N VAL A 45 -10.26 14.98 22.65
CA VAL A 45 -10.39 15.94 23.77
C VAL A 45 -9.78 17.29 23.39
N GLY A 46 -10.49 18.37 23.78
CA GLY A 46 -10.01 19.74 23.58
C GLY A 46 -9.91 20.17 22.12
N HIS A 47 -8.89 20.97 21.82
CA HIS A 47 -8.58 21.48 20.49
C HIS A 47 -7.13 21.19 20.15
N ALA A 48 -6.89 20.74 18.92
CA ALA A 48 -5.56 20.52 18.37
C ALA A 48 -5.41 21.27 17.04
N ILE A 49 -4.18 21.60 16.69
CA ILE A 49 -3.86 22.18 15.37
C ILE A 49 -4.15 21.13 14.29
N ALA A 50 -4.78 21.56 13.20
CA ALA A 50 -5.13 20.68 12.09
C ALA A 50 -3.94 20.49 11.13
N TYR A 51 -4.15 19.65 10.11
CA TYR A 51 -3.24 19.44 8.96
C TYR A 51 -1.93 18.72 9.27
N GLY A 52 -1.89 17.95 10.35
CA GLY A 52 -0.72 17.15 10.72
C GLY A 52 0.31 17.87 11.59
N ASP A 53 -0.02 19.09 12.06
CA ASP A 53 0.83 19.87 12.96
C ASP A 53 0.50 19.63 14.45
N ASP A 54 -0.43 18.72 14.74
CA ASP A 54 -0.75 18.32 16.11
C ASP A 54 0.28 17.33 16.66
N GLN A 55 0.37 17.27 18.00
CA GLN A 55 1.38 16.45 18.67
C GLN A 55 1.26 14.96 18.35
N ILE A 56 0.04 14.43 18.16
CA ILE A 56 -0.18 13.03 17.84
C ILE A 56 0.41 12.70 16.46
N SER A 57 0.17 13.57 15.47
CA SER A 57 0.74 13.44 14.13
C SER A 57 2.26 13.50 14.15
N LEU A 58 2.84 14.44 14.90
CA LEU A 58 4.29 14.58 15.04
C LEU A 58 4.92 13.33 15.70
N ASP A 59 4.28 12.79 16.74
CA ASP A 59 4.75 11.57 17.41
C ASP A 59 4.70 10.36 16.47
N VAL A 60 3.68 10.26 15.60
CA VAL A 60 3.58 9.19 14.61
C VAL A 60 4.66 9.33 13.53
N TYR A 61 4.93 10.54 13.03
CA TYR A 61 6.03 10.76 12.09
C TYR A 61 7.38 10.35 12.69
N ALA A 62 7.66 10.75 13.93
CA ALA A 62 8.87 10.32 14.62
C ALA A 62 8.95 8.79 14.75
N ARG A 63 7.81 8.13 15.00
CA ARG A 63 7.75 6.67 15.09
C ARG A 63 8.05 5.99 13.77
N PHE A 64 7.60 6.54 12.64
CA PHE A 64 7.96 6.04 11.32
C PHE A 64 9.45 6.25 11.00
N GLU A 65 10.03 7.38 11.39
CA GLU A 65 11.46 7.62 11.26
C GLU A 65 12.29 6.63 12.09
N GLU A 66 11.83 6.25 13.29
CA GLU A 66 12.48 5.20 14.09
C GLU A 66 12.41 3.82 13.38
N LEU A 67 11.27 3.48 12.78
CA LEU A 67 11.05 2.19 12.13
C LEU A 67 11.78 2.07 10.80
N PHE A 68 11.75 3.10 9.98
CA PHE A 68 12.20 3.05 8.59
C PHE A 68 13.47 3.87 8.31
N GLY A 69 13.90 4.72 9.25
CA GLY A 69 15.09 5.56 9.14
C GLY A 69 14.78 7.06 9.05
N ALA A 70 15.74 7.89 9.43
CA ALA A 70 15.58 9.35 9.55
C ALA A 70 15.25 10.08 8.23
N ASP A 71 15.53 9.46 7.09
CA ASP A 71 15.21 10.03 5.78
C ASP A 71 13.79 9.71 5.30
N THR A 72 13.02 8.94 6.10
CA THR A 72 11.63 8.60 5.78
C THR A 72 10.74 9.83 5.82
N ARG A 73 9.81 9.91 4.88
CA ARG A 73 8.72 10.88 4.90
C ARG A 73 7.40 10.15 4.84
N SER A 74 6.51 10.45 5.79
CA SER A 74 5.20 9.78 5.93
C SER A 74 4.08 10.75 5.59
N PHE A 75 3.06 10.23 4.91
CA PHE A 75 1.88 10.99 4.50
C PHE A 75 0.64 10.19 4.85
N PHE A 76 -0.32 10.82 5.53
CA PHE A 76 -1.60 10.18 5.80
C PHE A 76 -2.52 10.30 4.60
N VAL A 77 -3.15 9.19 4.24
CA VAL A 77 -4.12 9.09 3.16
C VAL A 77 -5.42 8.49 3.68
N PHE A 78 -6.51 8.70 2.94
CA PHE A 78 -7.84 8.26 3.39
C PHE A 78 -8.02 6.73 3.33
N ALA A 79 -7.44 6.07 2.31
CA ALA A 79 -7.58 4.63 2.09
C ALA A 79 -6.39 4.10 1.29
N GLY A 80 -6.22 2.76 1.26
CA GLY A 80 -5.15 2.09 0.53
C GLY A 80 -5.07 2.47 -0.95
N THR A 81 -6.21 2.48 -1.66
CA THR A 81 -6.27 2.98 -3.05
C THR A 81 -5.76 4.41 -3.19
N GLY A 82 -6.13 5.30 -2.24
CA GLY A 82 -5.60 6.67 -2.20
C GLY A 82 -4.08 6.70 -2.02
N GLY A 83 -3.56 5.81 -1.17
CA GLY A 83 -2.12 5.62 -0.97
C GLY A 83 -1.42 5.16 -2.25
N ASN A 84 -1.89 4.06 -2.84
CA ASN A 84 -1.31 3.49 -4.05
C ASN A 84 -1.32 4.48 -5.21
N VAL A 85 -2.46 5.10 -5.52
CA VAL A 85 -2.56 6.06 -6.62
C VAL A 85 -1.67 7.28 -6.40
N THR A 86 -1.64 7.82 -5.18
CA THR A 86 -0.79 8.99 -4.86
C THR A 86 0.68 8.62 -4.96
N ALA A 87 1.10 7.48 -4.41
CA ALA A 87 2.46 6.99 -4.50
C ALA A 87 2.90 6.82 -5.95
N LEU A 88 2.15 6.05 -6.74
CA LEU A 88 2.46 5.78 -8.14
C LEU A 88 2.50 7.07 -8.97
N SER A 89 1.53 7.98 -8.79
CA SER A 89 1.47 9.25 -9.52
C SER A 89 2.57 10.24 -9.13
N SER A 90 3.16 10.11 -7.94
CA SER A 90 4.30 10.92 -7.52
C SER A 90 5.61 10.47 -8.14
N LEU A 91 5.69 9.21 -8.58
CA LEU A 91 6.90 8.55 -9.10
C LEU A 91 6.95 8.51 -10.63
N ALA A 92 5.78 8.61 -11.29
CA ALA A 92 5.66 8.48 -12.73
C ALA A 92 4.48 9.31 -13.25
N GLY A 93 4.44 9.54 -14.54
CA GLY A 93 3.42 10.36 -15.20
C GLY A 93 2.84 9.73 -16.45
N PRO A 94 2.02 10.49 -17.18
CA PRO A 94 1.42 10.01 -18.42
C PRO A 94 2.46 9.53 -19.42
N GLY A 95 2.26 8.30 -19.92
CA GLY A 95 3.20 7.64 -20.80
C GLY A 95 4.18 6.70 -20.10
N ASP A 96 4.21 6.69 -18.76
CA ASP A 96 4.96 5.72 -17.99
C ASP A 96 4.11 4.47 -17.67
N ALA A 97 4.80 3.41 -17.27
CA ALA A 97 4.17 2.14 -16.93
C ALA A 97 4.62 1.61 -15.57
N VAL A 98 3.72 0.86 -14.94
CA VAL A 98 3.91 0.15 -13.68
C VAL A 98 3.92 -1.35 -13.95
N VAL A 99 5.04 -2.00 -13.65
CA VAL A 99 5.18 -3.46 -13.70
C VAL A 99 4.56 -4.04 -12.44
N CYS A 100 3.60 -4.95 -12.59
CA CYS A 100 2.90 -5.57 -11.47
C CYS A 100 2.49 -7.01 -11.82
N THR A 101 1.94 -7.76 -10.87
CA THR A 101 1.32 -9.05 -11.18
C THR A 101 -0.12 -8.87 -11.66
N GLN A 102 -0.65 -9.87 -12.37
CA GLN A 102 -2.06 -9.90 -12.76
C GLN A 102 -3.03 -9.91 -11.57
N TRP A 103 -2.54 -10.23 -10.37
CA TRP A 103 -3.32 -10.31 -9.14
C TRP A 103 -3.23 -9.05 -8.29
N SER A 104 -2.32 -8.13 -8.61
CA SER A 104 -2.10 -6.95 -7.79
C SER A 104 -3.36 -6.11 -7.64
N HIS A 105 -3.61 -5.62 -6.45
CA HIS A 105 -4.79 -4.82 -6.11
C HIS A 105 -4.93 -3.60 -7.03
N ILE A 106 -3.83 -2.94 -7.38
CA ILE A 106 -3.81 -1.81 -8.31
C ILE A 106 -4.34 -2.15 -9.71
N HIS A 107 -4.26 -3.44 -10.11
CA HIS A 107 -4.75 -3.90 -11.41
C HIS A 107 -6.19 -4.40 -11.35
N VAL A 108 -6.57 -5.08 -10.26
CA VAL A 108 -7.84 -5.81 -10.18
C VAL A 108 -8.94 -4.98 -9.49
N ASP A 109 -8.62 -4.30 -8.38
CA ASP A 109 -9.63 -3.79 -7.44
C ASP A 109 -9.58 -2.27 -7.19
N GLU A 110 -8.86 -1.49 -7.99
CA GLU A 110 -8.79 -0.02 -7.83
C GLU A 110 -9.54 0.77 -8.91
N THR A 111 -10.47 0.13 -9.60
CA THR A 111 -11.41 0.79 -10.54
C THR A 111 -10.68 1.61 -11.62
N ALA A 112 -9.54 1.13 -12.11
CA ALA A 112 -8.65 1.82 -13.07
C ALA A 112 -8.14 3.18 -12.55
N ALA A 113 -7.97 3.34 -11.24
CA ALA A 113 -7.51 4.61 -10.68
C ALA A 113 -6.07 4.97 -11.08
N PRO A 114 -5.09 4.04 -11.14
CA PRO A 114 -3.77 4.31 -11.68
C PRO A 114 -3.80 4.72 -13.16
N GLU A 115 -4.61 4.05 -13.98
CA GLU A 115 -4.77 4.37 -15.40
C GLU A 115 -5.42 5.74 -15.60
N ARG A 116 -6.36 6.12 -14.73
CA ARG A 116 -6.93 7.47 -14.73
C ARG A 116 -5.89 8.54 -14.42
N ALA A 117 -4.89 8.23 -13.64
CA ALA A 117 -3.75 9.10 -13.39
C ALA A 117 -2.76 9.16 -14.58
N GLY A 118 -3.03 8.41 -15.65
CA GLY A 118 -2.23 8.38 -16.87
C GLY A 118 -1.18 7.28 -16.92
N LEU A 119 -1.13 6.41 -15.94
CA LEU A 119 -0.19 5.31 -15.87
C LEU A 119 -0.71 4.09 -16.64
N LYS A 120 0.19 3.39 -17.32
CA LYS A 120 -0.14 2.09 -17.91
C LYS A 120 0.26 0.98 -16.95
N LEU A 121 -0.65 0.08 -16.61
CA LEU A 121 -0.30 -1.13 -15.90
C LEU A 121 0.23 -2.19 -16.89
N LEU A 122 1.30 -2.87 -16.50
CA LEU A 122 1.91 -4.01 -17.19
C LEU A 122 1.79 -5.25 -16.28
N PRO A 123 0.63 -5.94 -16.29
CA PRO A 123 0.45 -7.10 -15.46
C PRO A 123 1.15 -8.33 -16.03
N PHE A 124 1.97 -8.98 -15.22
CA PHE A 124 2.63 -10.26 -15.54
C PHE A 124 1.86 -11.42 -14.91
N ALA A 125 1.78 -12.53 -15.66
CA ALA A 125 1.16 -13.74 -15.17
C ALA A 125 1.99 -14.34 -14.03
N SER A 126 1.32 -14.70 -12.94
CA SER A 126 1.97 -15.26 -11.76
C SER A 126 1.09 -16.33 -11.14
N ILE A 127 1.67 -17.46 -10.77
CA ILE A 127 0.94 -18.57 -10.12
C ILE A 127 0.77 -18.31 -8.62
N ASP A 128 1.73 -17.63 -8.02
CA ASP A 128 1.83 -17.42 -6.59
C ASP A 128 1.72 -15.94 -6.17
N GLY A 129 1.37 -15.06 -7.11
CA GLY A 129 1.23 -13.63 -6.85
C GLY A 129 2.55 -12.85 -6.80
N LYS A 130 3.68 -13.49 -7.13
CA LYS A 130 4.99 -12.87 -7.09
C LYS A 130 5.50 -12.50 -8.48
N LEU A 131 6.12 -11.32 -8.61
CA LEU A 131 6.98 -10.99 -9.75
C LEU A 131 8.30 -11.75 -9.66
N ARG A 132 8.91 -11.97 -10.81
CA ARG A 132 10.24 -12.53 -10.99
C ARG A 132 11.16 -11.53 -11.69
N VAL A 133 12.46 -11.75 -11.59
CA VAL A 133 13.46 -10.92 -12.29
C VAL A 133 13.21 -10.93 -13.80
N ASP A 134 12.87 -12.09 -14.36
CA ASP A 134 12.58 -12.25 -15.79
C ASP A 134 11.39 -11.38 -16.25
N ASP A 135 10.44 -11.08 -15.36
CA ASP A 135 9.33 -10.19 -15.67
C ASP A 135 9.83 -8.75 -15.84
N LEU A 136 10.75 -8.32 -14.96
CA LEU A 136 11.38 -7.00 -15.05
C LEU A 136 12.22 -6.89 -16.33
N ASP A 137 12.98 -7.92 -16.67
CA ASP A 137 13.77 -7.96 -17.89
C ASP A 137 12.89 -7.93 -19.14
N SER A 138 11.74 -8.61 -19.09
CA SER A 138 10.74 -8.57 -20.16
C SER A 138 10.12 -7.19 -20.33
N ALA A 139 9.78 -6.53 -19.21
CA ALA A 139 9.28 -5.15 -19.23
C ALA A 139 10.34 -4.18 -19.77
N ALA A 140 11.60 -4.38 -19.42
CA ALA A 140 12.72 -3.54 -19.86
C ALA A 140 12.89 -3.48 -21.38
N ASN A 141 12.38 -4.47 -22.13
CA ASN A 141 12.38 -4.43 -23.60
C ASN A 141 11.53 -3.26 -24.18
N TRP A 142 10.71 -2.61 -23.36
CA TRP A 142 9.92 -1.43 -23.76
C TRP A 142 10.68 -0.12 -23.59
N LEU A 143 11.76 -0.13 -22.80
CA LEU A 143 12.56 1.07 -22.52
C LEU A 143 13.15 1.66 -23.80
N GLY A 144 13.00 2.97 -23.98
CA GLY A 144 13.49 3.70 -25.13
C GLY A 144 12.68 3.52 -26.42
N SER A 145 11.65 2.67 -26.44
CA SER A 145 10.76 2.54 -27.59
C SER A 145 9.71 3.65 -27.57
N GLN A 146 9.66 4.46 -28.61
CA GLN A 146 8.70 5.56 -28.75
C GLN A 146 7.23 5.10 -28.84
N HIS A 147 6.99 3.81 -29.11
CA HIS A 147 5.66 3.23 -29.27
C HIS A 147 5.12 2.60 -27.98
N HIS A 148 5.93 2.52 -26.94
CA HIS A 148 5.60 1.85 -25.69
C HIS A 148 5.59 2.84 -24.51
N ALA A 149 4.66 2.63 -23.57
CA ALA A 149 4.76 3.27 -22.26
C ALA A 149 6.06 2.81 -21.57
N GLN A 150 6.73 3.73 -20.89
CA GLN A 150 8.05 3.46 -20.33
C GLN A 150 7.95 2.85 -18.94
N PRO A 151 8.42 1.62 -18.70
CA PRO A 151 8.46 1.04 -17.37
C PRO A 151 9.28 1.93 -16.42
N ARG A 152 8.61 2.45 -15.38
CA ARG A 152 9.21 3.34 -14.38
C ARG A 152 9.09 2.82 -12.98
N ILE A 153 8.06 2.03 -12.71
CA ILE A 153 7.76 1.54 -11.38
C ILE A 153 7.62 0.02 -11.43
N VAL A 154 8.18 -0.66 -10.44
CA VAL A 154 7.86 -2.04 -10.09
C VAL A 154 7.00 -2.01 -8.84
N SER A 155 5.79 -2.55 -8.89
CA SER A 155 4.88 -2.62 -7.76
C SER A 155 4.79 -4.06 -7.24
N LEU A 156 5.20 -4.25 -5.99
CA LEU A 156 5.12 -5.51 -5.25
C LEU A 156 3.99 -5.42 -4.23
N THR A 157 3.37 -6.55 -3.87
CA THR A 157 2.42 -6.62 -2.76
C THR A 157 2.93 -7.59 -1.70
N GLN A 158 2.99 -7.17 -0.43
CA GLN A 158 3.57 -7.96 0.65
C GLN A 158 2.68 -7.98 1.91
N PRO A 159 2.06 -9.13 2.27
CA PRO A 159 1.98 -10.38 1.50
C PRO A 159 1.14 -10.23 0.23
N THR A 160 1.38 -11.12 -0.73
CA THR A 160 0.68 -11.08 -2.01
C THR A 160 -0.82 -11.34 -1.85
N GLU A 161 -1.60 -11.02 -2.86
CA GLU A 161 -3.04 -11.29 -2.91
C GLU A 161 -3.35 -12.80 -2.89
N MET A 162 -2.37 -13.63 -3.24
CA MET A 162 -2.45 -15.10 -3.17
C MET A 162 -2.06 -15.65 -1.79
N GLY A 163 -1.75 -14.79 -0.82
CA GLY A 163 -1.35 -15.17 0.54
C GLY A 163 0.08 -15.70 0.67
N THR A 164 0.89 -15.54 -0.36
CA THR A 164 2.31 -15.88 -0.32
C THR A 164 3.15 -14.71 0.18
N LEU A 165 4.39 -14.97 0.54
CA LEU A 165 5.34 -13.97 1.02
C LEU A 165 6.59 -13.96 0.14
N TYR A 166 7.02 -12.77 -0.25
CA TYR A 166 8.40 -12.60 -0.68
C TYR A 166 9.33 -12.76 0.53
N THR A 167 10.38 -13.53 0.37
CA THR A 167 11.49 -13.53 1.32
C THR A 167 12.26 -12.20 1.23
N ILE A 168 13.03 -11.87 2.26
CA ILE A 168 13.88 -10.67 2.28
C ILE A 168 14.82 -10.65 1.05
N ASP A 169 15.38 -11.80 0.69
CA ASP A 169 16.30 -11.92 -0.44
C ASP A 169 15.58 -11.78 -1.79
N GLU A 170 14.35 -12.29 -1.94
CA GLU A 170 13.55 -12.09 -3.14
C GLU A 170 13.26 -10.59 -3.35
N VAL A 171 12.83 -9.87 -2.30
CA VAL A 171 12.61 -8.42 -2.40
C VAL A 171 13.91 -7.70 -2.78
N ARG A 172 15.01 -8.01 -2.11
CA ARG A 172 16.32 -7.38 -2.37
C ARG A 172 16.79 -7.58 -3.81
N VAL A 173 16.60 -8.78 -4.35
CA VAL A 173 17.00 -9.10 -5.73
C VAL A 173 16.13 -8.33 -6.73
N LEU A 174 14.82 -8.25 -6.49
CA LEU A 174 13.89 -7.49 -7.34
C LEU A 174 14.17 -5.98 -7.28
N CYS A 175 14.38 -5.41 -6.09
CA CYS A 175 14.70 -3.99 -5.93
C CYS A 175 16.01 -3.65 -6.64
N ARG A 176 17.06 -4.43 -6.43
CA ARG A 176 18.35 -4.22 -7.11
C ARG A 176 18.17 -4.25 -8.63
N ARG A 177 17.44 -5.25 -9.16
CA ARG A 177 17.23 -5.35 -10.61
C ARG A 177 16.39 -4.19 -11.15
N ALA A 178 15.35 -3.78 -10.45
CA ALA A 178 14.56 -2.60 -10.80
C ALA A 178 15.45 -1.34 -10.90
N HIS A 179 16.27 -1.10 -9.88
CA HIS A 179 17.18 0.04 -9.85
C HIS A 179 18.24 0.00 -10.96
N GLU A 180 18.82 -1.18 -11.29
CA GLU A 180 19.72 -1.36 -12.43
C GLU A 180 19.06 -0.97 -13.77
N LEU A 181 17.74 -1.18 -13.88
CA LEU A 181 16.94 -0.82 -15.04
C LEU A 181 16.41 0.62 -15.02
N GLY A 182 16.73 1.40 -13.97
CA GLY A 182 16.27 2.78 -13.77
C GLY A 182 14.81 2.90 -13.35
N MET A 183 14.24 1.83 -12.80
CA MET A 183 12.90 1.80 -12.21
C MET A 183 12.97 2.00 -10.70
N VAL A 184 11.90 2.53 -10.10
CA VAL A 184 11.70 2.63 -8.66
C VAL A 184 10.77 1.52 -8.17
N VAL A 185 10.84 1.17 -6.88
CA VAL A 185 10.05 0.08 -6.30
C VAL A 185 9.01 0.63 -5.34
N HIS A 186 7.76 0.39 -5.65
CA HIS A 186 6.60 0.57 -4.78
C HIS A 186 6.24 -0.77 -4.14
N MET A 187 5.92 -0.76 -2.84
CA MET A 187 5.38 -1.93 -2.14
C MET A 187 4.01 -1.59 -1.57
N ASP A 188 3.00 -2.33 -2.00
CA ASP A 188 1.68 -2.36 -1.36
C ASP A 188 1.78 -3.23 -0.11
N GLY A 189 1.67 -2.61 1.04
CA GLY A 189 1.75 -3.23 2.36
C GLY A 189 0.40 -3.27 3.09
N ALA A 190 -0.73 -3.31 2.39
CA ALA A 190 -2.06 -3.35 3.02
C ALA A 190 -2.17 -4.41 4.12
N ARG A 191 -1.40 -5.48 4.05
CA ARG A 191 -1.33 -6.56 5.04
C ARG A 191 0.08 -6.76 5.62
N ILE A 192 0.89 -5.70 5.63
CA ILE A 192 2.32 -5.76 6.02
C ILE A 192 2.53 -6.29 7.44
N ALA A 193 1.57 -6.09 8.35
CA ALA A 193 1.62 -6.64 9.70
C ALA A 193 1.70 -8.18 9.69
N ASN A 194 0.98 -8.85 8.77
CA ASN A 194 1.04 -10.30 8.61
C ASN A 194 2.40 -10.75 8.08
N ALA A 195 2.96 -10.04 7.11
CA ALA A 195 4.30 -10.31 6.61
C ALA A 195 5.37 -10.12 7.70
N THR A 196 5.26 -9.02 8.44
CA THR A 196 6.15 -8.70 9.57
C THR A 196 6.14 -9.82 10.61
N ALA A 197 4.97 -10.29 11.01
CA ALA A 197 4.84 -11.39 11.97
C ALA A 197 5.45 -12.70 11.44
N ALA A 198 5.24 -13.00 10.16
CA ALA A 198 5.73 -14.25 9.55
C ALA A 198 7.25 -14.24 9.26
N LEU A 199 7.84 -13.07 9.00
CA LEU A 199 9.26 -12.93 8.62
C LEU A 199 10.19 -12.66 9.80
N GLY A 200 9.70 -12.59 11.05
CA GLY A 200 10.55 -12.46 12.22
C GLY A 200 10.24 -11.25 13.11
N GLY A 201 9.07 -10.63 12.96
CA GLY A 201 8.65 -9.51 13.80
C GLY A 201 9.15 -8.15 13.30
N LEU A 202 9.10 -7.14 14.17
CA LEU A 202 9.45 -5.76 13.80
C LEU A 202 10.87 -5.60 13.28
N ASP A 203 11.81 -6.43 13.74
CA ASP A 203 13.20 -6.39 13.26
C ASP A 203 13.30 -6.78 11.76
N ALA A 204 12.38 -7.60 11.28
CA ALA A 204 12.32 -7.98 9.86
C ALA A 204 11.68 -6.89 8.98
N LEU A 205 10.80 -6.04 9.54
CA LEU A 205 10.04 -5.05 8.77
C LEU A 205 10.98 -4.16 7.93
N ARG A 206 11.99 -3.58 8.55
CA ARG A 206 12.96 -2.75 7.86
C ARG A 206 13.77 -3.56 6.84
N SER A 207 14.11 -4.81 7.16
CA SER A 207 14.94 -5.68 6.34
C SER A 207 14.31 -6.05 5.00
N PHE A 208 12.97 -6.22 4.95
CA PHE A 208 12.25 -6.51 3.70
C PHE A 208 11.61 -5.29 3.03
N THR A 209 11.80 -4.09 3.60
CA THR A 209 11.35 -2.82 3.01
C THR A 209 12.56 -1.95 2.65
N VAL A 210 12.90 -0.98 3.48
CA VAL A 210 13.94 0.04 3.22
C VAL A 210 15.30 -0.61 2.93
N ASP A 211 15.76 -1.54 3.77
CA ASP A 211 17.08 -2.16 3.61
C ASP A 211 17.13 -3.14 2.41
N ALA A 212 15.98 -3.58 1.90
CA ALA A 212 15.89 -4.34 0.66
C ALA A 212 15.88 -3.44 -0.58
N GLY A 213 15.60 -2.13 -0.43
CA GLY A 213 15.59 -1.18 -1.52
C GLY A 213 14.20 -0.76 -1.99
N VAL A 214 13.16 -0.92 -1.17
CA VAL A 214 11.82 -0.37 -1.47
C VAL A 214 11.88 1.16 -1.34
N ASP A 215 11.45 1.87 -2.38
CA ASP A 215 11.49 3.33 -2.45
C ASP A 215 10.25 3.97 -1.84
N VAL A 216 9.08 3.36 -2.05
CA VAL A 216 7.80 3.83 -1.50
C VAL A 216 6.99 2.64 -0.98
N LEU A 217 6.47 2.79 0.22
CA LEU A 217 5.62 1.82 0.91
C LEU A 217 4.26 2.45 1.19
N THR A 218 3.17 1.75 0.85
CA THR A 218 1.79 2.08 1.27
C THR A 218 1.27 1.02 2.22
N PHE A 219 0.63 1.41 3.35
CA PHE A 219 -0.03 0.47 4.26
C PHE A 219 -1.02 1.20 5.19
#